data_2df49c1af59dd0f310744d06a264c9c5
#
_entry.id   2df49c1af59dd0f310744d06a264c9c5
#
_cell.length_a   1.000
_cell.length_b   1.000
_cell.length_c   1.000
_cell.angle_alpha   90.00
_cell.angle_beta   90.00
_cell.angle_gamma   90.00
#
_symmetry.space_group_name_H-M   'P 1'
#
loop_
_entity.id
_entity.type
_entity.pdbx_description
1 polymer ?
#
loop_
_entity_poly.entity_id
_entity_poly.type
_entity_poly.pdbx_seq_one_letter_code
_entity_poly.pdbx_strand_id
1 'polypeptide(L)'
;MSSFVDGQSRPNVIIVMADDMGWSDIGCYGSEIETPNLDRLAKNGLRFTQFYNTGRCCPTRASLLTGTYPHQAGIGHMMNDTGLPGYQGDLGNDVRTIAEVLKPAKYSTYLSGKWHVTPKIHPGSSQHNWPIQRGFERFYGTIHGAGSFFDPNSLTRGNTLISPYADQEYQPEVFYYTDAINDHATRFINEHDGKNPFFLYVAHTAPHWPMHALPEDIEKYKGRYDAGWEVIREARYQKQLELGLIDPKIKLSPRDAEPWKEAKNKEWEIRHMEVYAAMVDRLDQGLGKVIGALEKRKMLEDTLIIFIADNGGCAEGMGRREGIQYQDSDPEILRPMKATDLQMDMIPKRTRDGVVMKQGTEVMTGAADTYHGYGRAWANVSNTPFREYKHWVHEGGISTPLVAHWPKGIAPKLRGKFEHQPAHLIDLMATCVD
;
A
#
# COMPACT_ATOMS: atom_id res chain seq x y z
N MET A 1 30.29 -15.12 -9.52
CA MET A 1 29.64 -16.42 -9.26
C MET A 1 29.91 -16.75 -7.81
N SER A 2 28.99 -16.38 -6.92
CA SER A 2 29.08 -16.75 -5.51
C SER A 2 28.70 -18.23 -5.41
N SER A 3 29.61 -19.05 -4.88
CA SER A 3 29.38 -20.46 -4.62
C SER A 3 28.36 -20.57 -3.48
N PHE A 4 27.13 -20.94 -3.80
CA PHE A 4 26.17 -21.36 -2.79
C PHE A 4 26.79 -22.49 -1.97
N VAL A 5 26.84 -22.30 -0.67
CA VAL A 5 27.15 -23.38 0.27
C VAL A 5 25.98 -24.37 0.15
N ASP A 6 26.28 -25.54 -0.41
CA ASP A 6 25.33 -26.64 -0.58
C ASP A 6 24.76 -27.00 0.81
N GLY A 7 23.46 -26.75 1.04
CA GLY A 7 22.75 -27.10 2.26
C GLY A 7 21.89 -26.01 2.91
N GLN A 8 21.96 -24.75 2.47
CA GLN A 8 21.07 -23.73 3.02
C GLN A 8 19.79 -23.64 2.18
N SER A 9 18.64 -23.99 2.78
CA SER A 9 17.35 -23.87 2.12
C SER A 9 17.07 -22.40 1.80
N ARG A 10 16.78 -22.09 0.52
CA ARG A 10 16.40 -20.74 0.10
C ARG A 10 15.08 -20.36 0.76
N PRO A 11 14.97 -19.20 1.41
CA PRO A 11 13.75 -18.78 2.10
C PRO A 11 12.61 -18.47 1.10
N ASN A 12 11.39 -18.56 1.58
CA ASN A 12 10.30 -17.84 0.93
C ASN A 12 10.50 -16.33 1.13
N VAL A 13 10.03 -15.54 0.19
CA VAL A 13 10.11 -14.08 0.26
C VAL A 13 8.72 -13.50 0.12
N ILE A 14 8.32 -12.65 1.06
CA ILE A 14 7.09 -11.86 0.99
C ILE A 14 7.45 -10.38 1.10
N ILE A 15 7.06 -9.59 0.11
CA ILE A 15 7.09 -8.14 0.18
C ILE A 15 5.66 -7.65 0.36
N VAL A 16 5.39 -6.94 1.45
CA VAL A 16 4.12 -6.29 1.73
C VAL A 16 4.31 -4.80 1.55
N MET A 17 3.55 -4.19 0.65
CA MET A 17 3.64 -2.76 0.38
C MET A 17 2.31 -2.08 0.68
N ALA A 18 2.35 -1.04 1.52
CA ALA A 18 1.26 -0.08 1.70
C ALA A 18 1.34 1.03 0.63
N ASP A 19 0.24 1.73 0.39
CA ASP A 19 0.10 2.79 -0.60
C ASP A 19 -0.25 4.12 0.09
N ASP A 20 0.59 5.15 -0.09
CA ASP A 20 0.42 6.48 0.54
C ASP A 20 0.49 6.46 2.09
N MET A 21 1.28 5.57 2.69
CA MET A 21 1.44 5.49 4.13
C MET A 21 2.64 6.31 4.61
N GLY A 22 2.40 7.21 5.57
CA GLY A 22 3.46 8.02 6.17
C GLY A 22 4.41 7.23 7.06
N TRP A 23 5.58 7.81 7.30
CA TRP A 23 6.66 7.17 8.07
C TRP A 23 6.26 6.80 9.50
N SER A 24 5.33 7.55 10.10
CA SER A 24 4.91 7.36 11.49
C SER A 24 3.55 6.64 11.65
N ASP A 25 2.97 6.04 10.62
CA ASP A 25 1.58 5.54 10.68
C ASP A 25 1.42 4.13 11.26
N ILE A 26 2.49 3.48 11.68
CA ILE A 26 2.44 2.16 12.33
C ILE A 26 2.97 2.22 13.76
N GLY A 27 2.45 1.39 14.67
CA GLY A 27 2.74 1.43 16.10
C GLY A 27 4.22 1.38 16.43
N CYS A 28 4.99 0.50 15.79
CA CYS A 28 6.43 0.37 16.00
C CYS A 28 7.27 1.55 15.45
N TYR A 29 6.63 2.53 14.78
CA TYR A 29 7.20 3.83 14.39
C TYR A 29 6.54 5.02 15.11
N GLY A 30 5.79 4.75 16.18
CA GLY A 30 5.30 5.77 17.10
C GLY A 30 3.84 6.18 16.90
N SER A 31 3.08 5.51 16.04
CA SER A 31 1.65 5.77 15.83
C SER A 31 0.79 5.36 17.02
N GLU A 32 -0.35 6.05 17.16
CA GLU A 32 -1.49 5.64 17.96
C GLU A 32 -2.42 4.66 17.20
N ILE A 33 -2.19 4.47 15.92
CA ILE A 33 -2.92 3.48 15.10
C ILE A 33 -2.46 2.07 15.51
N GLU A 34 -3.41 1.19 15.75
CA GLU A 34 -3.12 -0.16 16.21
C GLU A 34 -2.67 -1.07 15.06
N THR A 35 -1.41 -1.51 15.11
CA THR A 35 -0.82 -2.41 14.12
C THR A 35 -0.10 -3.59 14.79
N PRO A 36 -0.82 -4.41 15.58
CA PRO A 36 -0.20 -5.43 16.44
C PRO A 36 0.56 -6.49 15.66
N ASN A 37 0.19 -6.79 14.42
CA ASN A 37 0.88 -7.79 13.60
C ASN A 37 2.21 -7.24 13.06
N LEU A 38 2.23 -5.99 12.57
CA LEU A 38 3.46 -5.29 12.19
C LEU A 38 4.39 -5.10 13.39
N ASP A 39 3.84 -4.72 14.55
CA ASP A 39 4.60 -4.54 15.78
C ASP A 39 5.24 -5.88 16.24
N ARG A 40 4.53 -7.00 16.07
CA ARG A 40 5.06 -8.34 16.33
C ARG A 40 6.21 -8.69 15.39
N LEU A 41 6.09 -8.40 14.09
CA LEU A 41 7.17 -8.59 13.12
C LEU A 41 8.37 -7.72 13.47
N ALA A 42 8.16 -6.46 13.79
CA ALA A 42 9.21 -5.51 14.18
C ALA A 42 9.96 -5.95 15.46
N LYS A 43 9.21 -6.43 16.48
CA LYS A 43 9.78 -6.92 17.74
C LYS A 43 10.71 -8.12 17.54
N ASN A 44 10.41 -8.96 16.56
CA ASN A 44 11.17 -10.18 16.24
C ASN A 44 12.02 -10.06 14.97
N GLY A 45 12.13 -8.85 14.41
CA GLY A 45 12.84 -8.54 13.19
C GLY A 45 13.73 -7.31 13.33
N LEU A 46 13.93 -6.59 12.24
CA LEU A 46 14.67 -5.33 12.14
C LEU A 46 13.75 -4.20 11.68
N ARG A 47 13.96 -2.99 12.18
CA ARG A 47 13.35 -1.75 11.71
C ARG A 47 14.43 -0.85 11.14
N PHE A 48 14.20 -0.34 9.92
CA PHE A 48 15.13 0.61 9.31
C PHE A 48 14.70 2.03 9.64
N THR A 49 15.64 2.87 10.06
CA THR A 49 15.38 4.29 10.32
C THR A 49 15.53 5.15 9.08
N GLN A 50 16.19 4.65 8.03
CA GLN A 50 16.50 5.34 6.79
C GLN A 50 16.30 4.41 5.60
N PHE A 51 15.04 4.22 5.18
CA PHE A 51 14.70 3.46 3.98
C PHE A 51 14.01 4.38 2.98
N TYR A 52 14.52 4.39 1.75
CA TYR A 52 14.14 5.37 0.74
C TYR A 52 13.42 4.73 -0.46
N ASN A 53 12.44 5.48 -0.95
CA ASN A 53 11.67 5.18 -2.16
C ASN A 53 11.81 6.34 -3.17
N THR A 54 10.99 6.36 -4.24
CA THR A 54 11.05 7.39 -5.29
C THR A 54 9.97 8.46 -5.15
N GLY A 55 9.33 8.56 -3.97
CA GLY A 55 8.38 9.60 -3.63
C GLY A 55 7.03 9.53 -4.34
N ARG A 56 6.77 8.48 -5.14
CA ARG A 56 5.51 8.31 -5.87
C ARG A 56 5.25 6.85 -6.27
N CYS A 57 3.98 6.44 -6.31
CA CYS A 57 3.55 5.05 -6.45
C CYS A 57 4.08 4.33 -7.70
N CYS A 58 3.83 4.82 -8.94
CA CYS A 58 4.30 4.14 -10.16
C CYS A 58 5.83 4.02 -10.21
N PRO A 59 6.60 5.10 -10.02
CA PRO A 59 8.07 5.05 -9.99
C PRO A 59 8.60 4.09 -8.93
N THR A 60 8.03 4.13 -7.71
CA THR A 60 8.44 3.23 -6.62
C THR A 60 8.18 1.77 -6.98
N ARG A 61 6.98 1.46 -7.50
CA ARG A 61 6.63 0.08 -7.89
C ARG A 61 7.51 -0.42 -9.02
N ALA A 62 7.81 0.42 -10.02
CA ALA A 62 8.75 0.08 -11.07
C ALA A 62 10.15 -0.20 -10.51
N SER A 63 10.66 0.66 -9.63
CA SER A 63 11.99 0.48 -9.01
C SER A 63 12.05 -0.76 -8.11
N LEU A 64 11.04 -1.00 -7.29
CA LEU A 64 10.96 -2.22 -6.47
C LEU A 64 11.00 -3.47 -7.35
N LEU A 65 10.12 -3.51 -8.36
CA LEU A 65 9.97 -4.69 -9.21
C LEU A 65 11.21 -5.00 -10.04
N THR A 66 11.98 -3.97 -10.43
CA THR A 66 13.09 -4.15 -11.39
C THR A 66 14.48 -4.01 -10.77
N GLY A 67 14.61 -3.53 -9.52
CA GLY A 67 15.90 -3.24 -8.91
C GLY A 67 16.68 -2.13 -9.62
N THR A 68 15.99 -1.27 -10.39
CA THR A 68 16.59 -0.16 -11.14
C THR A 68 15.93 1.17 -10.76
N TYR A 69 16.55 2.28 -11.10
CA TYR A 69 15.89 3.57 -10.96
C TYR A 69 14.70 3.69 -11.91
N PRO A 70 13.64 4.45 -11.54
CA PRO A 70 12.38 4.44 -12.27
C PRO A 70 12.53 4.94 -13.72
N HIS A 71 13.45 5.86 -13.98
CA HIS A 71 13.75 6.35 -15.33
C HIS A 71 14.40 5.25 -16.22
N GLN A 72 15.18 4.35 -15.62
CA GLN A 72 15.74 3.19 -16.33
C GLN A 72 14.64 2.16 -16.64
N ALA A 73 13.62 2.08 -15.79
CA ALA A 73 12.47 1.21 -16.00
C ALA A 73 11.40 1.80 -16.95
N GLY A 74 11.60 3.03 -17.47
CA GLY A 74 10.64 3.72 -18.35
C GLY A 74 9.50 4.45 -17.60
N ILE A 75 9.49 4.43 -16.27
CA ILE A 75 8.41 4.99 -15.42
C ILE A 75 9.00 6.05 -14.46
N GLY A 76 9.65 7.07 -15.00
CA GLY A 76 10.19 8.19 -14.22
C GLY A 76 9.12 9.10 -13.61
N HIS A 77 7.86 8.97 -14.03
CA HIS A 77 6.69 9.68 -13.48
C HIS A 77 5.49 8.73 -13.39
N MET A 78 4.29 9.17 -13.76
CA MET A 78 3.09 8.34 -13.82
C MET A 78 3.00 7.58 -15.16
N MET A 79 1.84 6.99 -15.46
CA MET A 79 1.61 6.14 -16.62
C MET A 79 1.35 6.91 -17.93
N ASN A 80 1.80 8.15 -18.04
CA ASN A 80 1.68 8.95 -19.26
C ASN A 80 2.98 8.89 -20.04
N ASP A 81 2.90 8.51 -21.31
CA ASP A 81 4.02 8.60 -22.24
C ASP A 81 4.26 10.07 -22.63
N THR A 82 5.46 10.57 -22.37
CA THR A 82 5.88 11.93 -22.72
C THR A 82 6.78 11.95 -23.96
N GLY A 83 7.02 10.79 -24.62
CA GLY A 83 7.92 10.64 -25.74
C GLY A 83 9.40 10.54 -25.37
N LEU A 84 9.75 10.50 -24.07
CA LEU A 84 11.12 10.35 -23.59
C LEU A 84 11.35 8.93 -23.04
N PRO A 85 12.53 8.30 -23.26
CA PRO A 85 12.80 6.92 -22.83
C PRO A 85 12.56 6.65 -21.37
N GLY A 86 12.92 7.57 -20.48
CA GLY A 86 12.70 7.44 -19.03
C GLY A 86 11.26 7.71 -18.57
N TYR A 87 10.34 8.09 -19.47
CA TYR A 87 8.99 8.54 -19.18
C TYR A 87 7.95 7.95 -20.14
N GLN A 88 8.10 6.68 -20.47
CA GLN A 88 7.17 5.94 -21.34
C GLN A 88 5.83 5.66 -20.65
N GLY A 89 5.82 5.69 -19.30
CA GLY A 89 4.64 5.39 -18.50
C GLY A 89 4.22 3.92 -18.53
N ASP A 90 5.01 3.07 -19.16
CA ASP A 90 4.83 1.63 -19.29
C ASP A 90 6.17 0.95 -18.99
N LEU A 91 6.16 -0.21 -18.32
CA LEU A 91 7.39 -0.87 -17.89
C LEU A 91 8.22 -1.29 -19.11
N GLY A 92 9.49 -0.89 -19.13
CA GLY A 92 10.40 -1.16 -20.24
C GLY A 92 10.57 -2.67 -20.53
N ASN A 93 10.79 -3.01 -21.81
CA ASN A 93 11.01 -4.39 -22.22
C ASN A 93 12.45 -4.89 -21.92
N ASP A 94 13.35 -3.97 -21.65
CA ASP A 94 14.77 -4.19 -21.36
C ASP A 94 15.06 -4.43 -19.87
N VAL A 95 14.08 -4.22 -18.99
CA VAL A 95 14.18 -4.53 -17.56
C VAL A 95 13.48 -5.84 -17.21
N ARG A 96 13.95 -6.50 -16.16
CA ARG A 96 13.36 -7.73 -15.61
C ARG A 96 12.78 -7.48 -14.23
N THR A 97 11.63 -8.09 -13.95
CA THR A 97 11.05 -8.03 -12.61
C THR A 97 11.68 -9.05 -11.66
N ILE A 98 11.53 -8.86 -10.35
CA ILE A 98 11.95 -9.83 -9.34
C ILE A 98 11.35 -11.22 -9.64
N ALA A 99 10.08 -11.27 -10.07
CA ALA A 99 9.41 -12.52 -10.43
C ALA A 99 10.07 -13.20 -11.64
N GLU A 100 10.43 -12.43 -12.68
CA GLU A 100 11.18 -12.95 -13.85
C GLU A 100 12.58 -13.45 -13.47
N VAL A 101 13.25 -12.79 -12.51
CA VAL A 101 14.60 -13.16 -12.07
C VAL A 101 14.59 -14.39 -11.17
N LEU A 102 13.60 -14.53 -10.29
CA LEU A 102 13.50 -15.65 -9.33
C LEU A 102 12.94 -16.93 -9.97
N LYS A 103 12.20 -16.84 -11.06
CA LYS A 103 11.60 -18.00 -11.73
C LYS A 103 12.62 -19.04 -12.22
N PRO A 104 13.75 -18.68 -12.87
CA PRO A 104 14.82 -19.65 -13.20
C PRO A 104 15.43 -20.34 -11.97
N ALA A 105 15.39 -19.68 -10.80
CA ALA A 105 15.77 -20.26 -9.52
C ALA A 105 14.66 -21.15 -8.91
N LYS A 106 13.60 -21.46 -9.67
CA LYS A 106 12.46 -22.30 -9.29
C LYS A 106 11.58 -21.74 -8.14
N TYR A 107 11.55 -20.42 -7.96
CA TYR A 107 10.55 -19.83 -7.11
C TYR A 107 9.18 -19.88 -7.79
N SER A 108 8.15 -20.27 -7.06
CA SER A 108 6.77 -19.97 -7.43
C SER A 108 6.50 -18.49 -7.17
N THR A 109 5.85 -17.80 -8.10
CA THR A 109 5.76 -16.32 -8.05
C THR A 109 4.31 -15.86 -8.04
N TYR A 110 3.93 -15.11 -6.99
CA TYR A 110 2.55 -14.72 -6.73
C TYR A 110 2.45 -13.21 -6.50
N LEU A 111 1.35 -12.61 -6.98
CA LEU A 111 1.00 -11.22 -6.72
C LEU A 111 -0.46 -11.12 -6.29
N SER A 112 -0.70 -10.46 -5.16
CA SER A 112 -2.04 -10.07 -4.73
C SER A 112 -2.09 -8.56 -4.48
N GLY A 113 -2.92 -7.83 -5.24
CA GLY A 113 -3.13 -6.40 -5.08
C GLY A 113 -2.75 -5.54 -6.29
N LYS A 114 -2.30 -4.31 -6.03
CA LYS A 114 -2.06 -3.24 -7.00
C LYS A 114 -0.81 -3.48 -7.84
N TRP A 115 -0.95 -3.42 -9.18
CA TRP A 115 0.17 -3.48 -10.13
C TRP A 115 0.75 -2.10 -10.46
N HIS A 116 0.02 -1.26 -11.15
CA HIS A 116 0.28 0.17 -11.41
C HIS A 116 1.61 0.50 -12.12
N VAL A 117 2.04 -0.30 -13.08
CA VAL A 117 3.24 -0.06 -13.91
C VAL A 117 2.97 -0.20 -15.42
N THR A 118 1.70 -0.05 -15.82
CA THR A 118 1.27 -0.01 -17.22
C THR A 118 -0.04 0.79 -17.37
N PRO A 119 -0.20 1.59 -18.43
CA PRO A 119 -1.45 2.30 -18.74
C PRO A 119 -2.46 1.40 -19.48
N LYS A 120 -2.11 0.17 -19.82
CA LYS A 120 -2.93 -0.75 -20.63
C LYS A 120 -3.93 -1.50 -19.75
N ILE A 121 -4.99 -0.82 -19.34
CA ILE A 121 -5.98 -1.32 -18.36
C ILE A 121 -7.33 -1.69 -18.96
N HIS A 122 -7.67 -1.19 -20.18
CA HIS A 122 -8.98 -1.39 -20.77
C HIS A 122 -9.14 -2.76 -21.44
N PRO A 123 -10.38 -3.31 -21.52
CA PRO A 123 -10.66 -4.50 -22.29
C PRO A 123 -10.13 -4.38 -23.73
N GLY A 124 -9.44 -5.41 -24.20
CA GLY A 124 -8.82 -5.40 -25.54
C GLY A 124 -7.46 -4.70 -25.64
N SER A 125 -7.00 -4.02 -24.59
CA SER A 125 -5.64 -3.48 -24.55
C SER A 125 -4.59 -4.60 -24.52
N SER A 126 -3.36 -4.28 -24.96
CA SER A 126 -2.24 -5.20 -24.81
C SER A 126 -1.96 -5.52 -23.35
N GLN A 127 -1.75 -6.79 -23.05
CA GLN A 127 -1.45 -7.28 -21.72
C GLN A 127 0.05 -7.53 -21.49
N HIS A 128 0.93 -7.08 -22.41
CA HIS A 128 2.36 -7.42 -22.43
C HIS A 128 3.10 -7.07 -21.12
N ASN A 129 2.65 -6.05 -20.41
CA ASN A 129 3.18 -5.63 -19.11
C ASN A 129 2.24 -5.96 -17.92
N TRP A 130 1.29 -6.89 -18.10
CA TRP A 130 0.48 -7.37 -16.97
C TRP A 130 1.29 -8.38 -16.13
N PRO A 131 0.94 -8.61 -14.87
CA PRO A 131 1.74 -9.43 -13.94
C PRO A 131 2.13 -10.81 -14.47
N ILE A 132 1.20 -11.52 -15.14
CA ILE A 132 1.47 -12.85 -15.67
C ILE A 132 2.57 -12.82 -16.74
N GLN A 133 2.58 -11.84 -17.62
CA GLN A 133 3.60 -11.66 -18.66
C GLN A 133 4.93 -11.15 -18.08
N ARG A 134 4.89 -10.61 -16.87
CA ARG A 134 6.06 -10.11 -16.15
C ARG A 134 6.49 -11.06 -15.02
N GLY A 135 6.29 -12.37 -15.23
CA GLY A 135 6.90 -13.44 -14.46
C GLY A 135 6.06 -14.00 -13.30
N PHE A 136 4.92 -13.41 -12.95
CA PHE A 136 4.05 -13.95 -11.90
C PHE A 136 3.21 -15.12 -12.42
N GLU A 137 3.15 -16.21 -11.68
CA GLU A 137 2.34 -17.40 -12.01
C GLU A 137 0.88 -17.24 -11.61
N ARG A 138 0.64 -16.47 -10.54
CA ARG A 138 -0.71 -16.19 -10.04
C ARG A 138 -0.84 -14.69 -9.76
N PHE A 139 -1.97 -14.15 -10.17
CA PHE A 139 -2.30 -12.76 -9.93
C PHE A 139 -3.78 -12.59 -9.58
N TYR A 140 -4.04 -11.82 -8.53
CA TYR A 140 -5.34 -11.25 -8.22
C TYR A 140 -5.16 -9.81 -7.77
N GLY A 141 -5.81 -8.86 -8.42
CA GLY A 141 -5.68 -7.46 -8.04
C GLY A 141 -6.03 -6.49 -9.15
N THR A 142 -5.66 -5.22 -8.98
CA THR A 142 -5.95 -4.16 -9.94
C THR A 142 -4.73 -3.83 -10.80
N ILE A 143 -4.96 -3.63 -12.10
CA ILE A 143 -3.92 -3.13 -13.01
C ILE A 143 -3.70 -1.64 -12.80
N HIS A 144 -4.78 -0.87 -12.58
CA HIS A 144 -4.73 0.57 -12.26
C HIS A 144 -4.31 0.82 -10.79
N GLY A 145 -4.00 2.10 -10.51
CA GLY A 145 -3.40 2.51 -9.24
C GLY A 145 -4.36 2.92 -8.13
N ALA A 146 -5.57 3.32 -8.45
CA ALA A 146 -6.54 3.79 -7.46
C ALA A 146 -7.97 3.48 -7.91
N GLY A 147 -8.91 3.48 -6.97
CA GLY A 147 -10.31 3.21 -7.19
C GLY A 147 -11.05 2.94 -5.89
N SER A 148 -12.35 2.72 -5.98
CA SER A 148 -13.17 2.37 -4.82
C SER A 148 -12.67 1.08 -4.15
N PHE A 149 -12.64 1.03 -2.82
CA PHE A 149 -12.34 -0.21 -2.08
C PHE A 149 -13.51 -1.20 -2.09
N PHE A 150 -14.71 -0.73 -2.40
CA PHE A 150 -15.91 -1.57 -2.50
C PHE A 150 -16.19 -2.06 -3.93
N ASP A 151 -15.66 -1.37 -4.95
CA ASP A 151 -15.80 -1.75 -6.36
C ASP A 151 -14.56 -1.27 -7.14
N PRO A 152 -13.41 -1.96 -6.99
CA PRO A 152 -12.13 -1.49 -7.52
C PRO A 152 -12.09 -1.52 -9.04
N ASN A 153 -11.49 -0.49 -9.62
CA ASN A 153 -11.32 -0.41 -11.05
C ASN A 153 -10.30 -1.43 -11.56
N SER A 154 -10.49 -1.92 -12.79
CA SER A 154 -9.58 -2.87 -13.46
C SER A 154 -9.22 -4.10 -12.63
N LEU A 155 -10.14 -4.57 -11.77
CA LEU A 155 -9.93 -5.80 -11.01
C LEU A 155 -9.72 -6.99 -11.97
N THR A 156 -8.69 -7.77 -11.70
CA THR A 156 -8.19 -8.80 -12.62
C THR A 156 -7.81 -10.06 -11.85
N ARG A 157 -8.16 -11.21 -12.41
CA ARG A 157 -7.64 -12.52 -12.00
C ARG A 157 -6.83 -13.12 -13.16
N GLY A 158 -5.55 -13.37 -12.92
CA GLY A 158 -4.63 -13.78 -14.00
C GLY A 158 -4.57 -12.72 -15.10
N ASN A 159 -5.12 -13.01 -16.26
CA ASN A 159 -5.24 -12.10 -17.40
C ASN A 159 -6.69 -11.69 -17.73
N THR A 160 -7.64 -11.97 -16.84
CA THR A 160 -9.05 -11.71 -17.06
C THR A 160 -9.54 -10.60 -16.14
N LEU A 161 -10.05 -9.52 -16.72
CA LEU A 161 -10.78 -8.48 -15.98
C LEU A 161 -12.07 -9.10 -15.42
N ILE A 162 -12.33 -8.86 -14.15
CA ILE A 162 -13.48 -9.40 -13.44
C ILE A 162 -14.24 -8.33 -12.66
N SER A 163 -15.51 -8.59 -12.38
CA SER A 163 -16.30 -7.87 -11.40
C SER A 163 -16.26 -8.63 -10.08
N PRO A 164 -16.04 -7.98 -8.93
CA PRO A 164 -16.06 -8.66 -7.63
C PRO A 164 -17.43 -9.23 -7.31
N TYR A 165 -18.49 -8.71 -7.92
CA TYR A 165 -19.88 -9.14 -7.70
C TYR A 165 -20.34 -10.31 -8.59
N ALA A 166 -19.51 -10.72 -9.55
CA ALA A 166 -19.73 -11.88 -10.40
C ALA A 166 -18.62 -12.94 -10.28
N ASP A 167 -17.66 -12.72 -9.38
CA ASP A 167 -16.55 -13.64 -9.15
C ASP A 167 -17.00 -14.88 -8.39
N GLN A 168 -17.05 -16.03 -9.07
CA GLN A 168 -17.47 -17.30 -8.48
C GLN A 168 -16.44 -17.92 -7.53
N GLU A 169 -15.20 -17.43 -7.55
CA GLU A 169 -14.11 -17.95 -6.73
C GLU A 169 -13.94 -17.20 -5.40
N TYR A 170 -14.53 -16.02 -5.27
CA TYR A 170 -14.43 -15.20 -4.06
C TYR A 170 -15.73 -14.40 -3.85
N GLN A 171 -16.55 -14.84 -2.90
CA GLN A 171 -17.88 -14.30 -2.61
C GLN A 171 -18.01 -14.01 -1.11
N PRO A 172 -17.35 -12.95 -0.59
CA PRO A 172 -17.53 -12.53 0.79
C PRO A 172 -18.92 -11.90 1.00
N GLU A 173 -19.38 -11.84 2.24
CA GLU A 173 -20.64 -11.17 2.60
C GLU A 173 -20.58 -9.66 2.21
N VAL A 174 -19.47 -9.00 2.51
CA VAL A 174 -19.15 -7.64 2.06
C VAL A 174 -17.83 -7.66 1.31
N PHE A 175 -17.84 -7.23 0.06
CA PHE A 175 -16.59 -7.08 -0.68
C PHE A 175 -15.86 -5.82 -0.21
N TYR A 176 -14.64 -6.00 0.28
CA TYR A 176 -13.72 -4.91 0.61
C TYR A 176 -12.32 -5.25 0.08
N TYR A 177 -11.74 -4.37 -0.74
CA TYR A 177 -10.57 -4.73 -1.54
C TYR A 177 -9.33 -5.06 -0.70
N THR A 178 -9.12 -4.39 0.45
CA THR A 178 -8.04 -4.74 1.36
C THR A 178 -8.14 -6.18 1.85
N ASP A 179 -9.36 -6.64 2.17
CA ASP A 179 -9.61 -8.03 2.57
C ASP A 179 -9.35 -8.99 1.42
N ALA A 180 -9.86 -8.66 0.22
CA ALA A 180 -9.67 -9.50 -0.96
C ALA A 180 -8.18 -9.70 -1.30
N ILE A 181 -7.35 -8.66 -1.15
CA ILE A 181 -5.89 -8.76 -1.32
C ILE A 181 -5.29 -9.75 -0.32
N ASN A 182 -5.62 -9.63 0.96
CA ASN A 182 -5.05 -10.49 2.01
C ASN A 182 -5.57 -11.92 1.93
N ASP A 183 -6.85 -12.12 1.60
CA ASP A 183 -7.46 -13.43 1.48
C ASP A 183 -6.86 -14.20 0.29
N HIS A 184 -6.59 -13.53 -0.85
CA HIS A 184 -5.89 -14.16 -1.98
C HIS A 184 -4.42 -14.42 -1.67
N ALA A 185 -3.71 -13.52 -0.99
CA ALA A 185 -2.36 -13.77 -0.52
C ALA A 185 -2.30 -15.00 0.40
N THR A 186 -3.23 -15.08 1.35
CA THR A 186 -3.41 -16.22 2.27
C THR A 186 -3.74 -17.51 1.50
N ARG A 187 -4.63 -17.44 0.51
CA ARG A 187 -4.97 -18.55 -0.38
C ARG A 187 -3.75 -19.05 -1.15
N PHE A 188 -2.93 -18.16 -1.72
CA PHE A 188 -1.72 -18.53 -2.45
C PHE A 188 -0.72 -19.28 -1.56
N ILE A 189 -0.55 -18.84 -0.31
CA ILE A 189 0.28 -19.55 0.67
C ILE A 189 -0.31 -20.92 0.99
N ASN A 190 -1.61 -21.02 1.25
CA ASN A 190 -2.26 -22.28 1.62
C ASN A 190 -2.25 -23.32 0.50
N GLU A 191 -2.36 -22.90 -0.75
CA GLU A 191 -2.37 -23.74 -1.94
C GLU A 191 -0.96 -24.03 -2.51
N HIS A 192 0.08 -23.35 -1.99
CA HIS A 192 1.46 -23.59 -2.42
C HIS A 192 1.88 -25.03 -2.12
N ASP A 193 2.50 -25.73 -3.09
CA ASP A 193 2.80 -27.16 -3.00
C ASP A 193 3.96 -27.52 -2.05
N GLY A 194 4.73 -26.52 -1.62
CA GLY A 194 5.86 -26.65 -0.68
C GLY A 194 7.12 -27.31 -1.25
N LYS A 195 7.17 -27.61 -2.55
CA LYS A 195 8.34 -28.24 -3.16
C LYS A 195 9.49 -27.28 -3.42
N ASN A 196 9.15 -26.04 -3.70
CA ASN A 196 10.07 -24.96 -4.00
C ASN A 196 9.76 -23.75 -3.11
N PRO A 197 10.66 -22.79 -2.93
CA PRO A 197 10.33 -21.55 -2.27
C PRO A 197 9.37 -20.72 -3.13
N PHE A 198 8.70 -19.74 -2.52
CA PHE A 198 7.86 -18.79 -3.25
C PHE A 198 8.31 -17.35 -3.01
N PHE A 199 8.03 -16.50 -4.00
CA PHE A 199 8.01 -15.06 -3.91
C PHE A 199 6.56 -14.58 -3.98
N LEU A 200 6.12 -13.83 -2.98
CA LEU A 200 4.78 -13.25 -2.93
C LEU A 200 4.87 -11.72 -2.75
N TYR A 201 4.32 -10.97 -3.68
CA TYR A 201 4.15 -9.53 -3.54
C TYR A 201 2.71 -9.24 -3.13
N VAL A 202 2.51 -8.73 -1.90
CA VAL A 202 1.24 -8.28 -1.35
C VAL A 202 1.19 -6.77 -1.47
N ALA A 203 0.53 -6.27 -2.50
CA ALA A 203 0.56 -4.87 -2.92
C ALA A 203 -0.76 -4.18 -2.57
N HIS A 204 -0.87 -3.66 -1.34
CA HIS A 204 -2.08 -2.97 -0.91
C HIS A 204 -2.32 -1.67 -1.70
N THR A 205 -3.60 -1.29 -1.79
CA THR A 205 -4.05 0.07 -2.12
C THR A 205 -4.31 0.90 -0.86
N ALA A 206 -4.49 0.27 0.30
CA ALA A 206 -4.65 0.94 1.58
C ALA A 206 -3.30 1.54 2.05
N PRO A 207 -3.34 2.73 2.69
CA PRO A 207 -4.45 3.63 2.94
C PRO A 207 -4.63 4.78 1.91
N HIS A 208 -4.32 4.56 0.63
CA HIS A 208 -4.54 5.56 -0.45
C HIS A 208 -6.01 5.99 -0.52
N TRP A 209 -6.27 7.24 -0.94
CA TRP A 209 -7.64 7.66 -1.21
C TRP A 209 -8.32 6.78 -2.31
N PRO A 210 -9.68 6.67 -2.30
CA PRO A 210 -10.64 7.34 -1.43
C PRO A 210 -10.61 6.78 0.01
N MET A 211 -10.92 7.68 0.97
CA MET A 211 -11.07 7.30 2.38
C MET A 211 -12.31 6.42 2.55
N HIS A 212 -12.16 5.13 2.32
CA HIS A 212 -13.18 4.10 2.46
C HIS A 212 -12.77 3.11 3.55
N ALA A 213 -13.63 2.84 4.51
CA ALA A 213 -13.41 1.80 5.51
C ALA A 213 -14.71 1.16 5.95
N LEU A 214 -14.61 -0.01 6.57
CA LEU A 214 -15.77 -0.69 7.14
C LEU A 214 -16.24 0.04 8.41
N PRO A 215 -17.56 0.15 8.64
CA PRO A 215 -18.09 0.92 9.77
C PRO A 215 -17.55 0.49 11.14
N GLU A 216 -17.35 -0.81 11.35
CA GLU A 216 -16.82 -1.36 12.60
C GLU A 216 -15.38 -0.93 12.87
N ASP A 217 -14.55 -0.85 11.83
CA ASP A 217 -13.17 -0.38 11.96
C ASP A 217 -13.12 1.13 12.21
N ILE A 218 -14.02 1.92 11.60
CA ILE A 218 -14.12 3.36 11.88
C ILE A 218 -14.53 3.63 13.32
N GLU A 219 -15.55 2.92 13.85
CA GLU A 219 -16.04 3.08 15.22
C GLU A 219 -14.97 2.81 16.27
N LYS A 220 -14.01 1.92 15.98
CA LYS A 220 -12.84 1.64 16.83
C LYS A 220 -11.97 2.89 17.07
N TYR A 221 -11.91 3.81 16.12
CA TYR A 221 -11.09 5.03 16.18
C TYR A 221 -11.86 6.28 16.57
N LYS A 222 -13.16 6.18 16.79
CA LYS A 222 -14.03 7.31 17.16
C LYS A 222 -13.51 8.07 18.38
N GLY A 223 -13.40 9.39 18.23
CA GLY A 223 -12.92 10.30 19.27
C GLY A 223 -11.40 10.30 19.49
N ARG A 224 -10.64 9.44 18.81
CA ARG A 224 -9.18 9.37 18.99
C ARG A 224 -8.45 10.62 18.48
N TYR A 225 -9.06 11.35 17.56
CA TYR A 225 -8.47 12.51 16.88
C TYR A 225 -9.11 13.85 17.26
N ASP A 226 -9.95 13.89 18.30
CA ASP A 226 -10.65 15.09 18.78
C ASP A 226 -9.70 16.22 19.20
N ALA A 227 -8.51 15.85 19.69
CA ALA A 227 -7.47 16.80 20.10
C ALA A 227 -6.82 17.55 18.90
N GLY A 228 -7.04 17.07 17.69
CA GLY A 228 -6.53 17.67 16.45
C GLY A 228 -5.09 17.31 16.11
N TRP A 229 -4.68 17.72 14.92
CA TRP A 229 -3.43 17.26 14.29
C TRP A 229 -2.14 17.68 15.01
N GLU A 230 -2.07 18.85 15.66
CA GLU A 230 -0.84 19.24 16.38
C GLU A 230 -0.58 18.35 17.58
N VAL A 231 -1.62 18.00 18.34
CA VAL A 231 -1.49 17.15 19.54
C VAL A 231 -1.05 15.75 19.17
N ILE A 232 -1.68 15.18 18.15
CA ILE A 232 -1.34 13.84 17.64
C ILE A 232 0.09 13.82 17.08
N ARG A 233 0.45 14.84 16.30
CA ARG A 233 1.79 14.98 15.70
C ARG A 233 2.88 15.06 16.76
N GLU A 234 2.68 15.89 17.80
CA GLU A 234 3.61 16.02 18.92
C GLU A 234 3.72 14.69 19.70
N ALA A 235 2.59 14.02 19.96
CA ALA A 235 2.57 12.73 20.64
C ALA A 235 3.38 11.66 19.88
N ARG A 236 3.23 11.57 18.55
CA ARG A 236 4.03 10.69 17.70
C ARG A 236 5.51 11.01 17.77
N TYR A 237 5.88 12.29 17.71
CA TYR A 237 7.28 12.73 17.81
C TYR A 237 7.90 12.36 19.16
N GLN A 238 7.20 12.59 20.25
CA GLN A 238 7.67 12.21 21.58
C GLN A 238 7.83 10.69 21.69
N LYS A 239 6.89 9.92 21.14
CA LYS A 239 6.97 8.46 21.11
C LYS A 239 8.15 7.94 20.30
N GLN A 240 8.49 8.58 19.19
CA GLN A 240 9.66 8.24 18.38
C GLN A 240 10.98 8.47 19.15
N LEU A 241 11.07 9.56 19.94
CA LEU A 241 12.19 9.82 20.83
C LEU A 241 12.30 8.75 21.95
N GLU A 242 11.18 8.40 22.60
CA GLU A 242 11.13 7.36 23.63
C GLU A 242 11.56 5.98 23.10
N LEU A 243 11.15 5.65 21.87
CA LEU A 243 11.54 4.40 21.21
C LEU A 243 13.01 4.39 20.78
N GLY A 244 13.70 5.54 20.77
CA GLY A 244 15.04 5.68 20.20
C GLY A 244 15.06 5.52 18.67
N LEU A 245 13.91 5.76 18.01
CA LEU A 245 13.76 5.62 16.56
C LEU A 245 14.43 6.78 15.83
N ILE A 246 14.46 7.95 16.42
CA ILE A 246 15.10 9.16 15.91
C ILE A 246 16.14 9.69 16.89
N ASP A 247 17.21 10.32 16.35
CA ASP A 247 18.20 11.03 17.17
C ASP A 247 17.50 12.25 17.82
N PRO A 248 17.70 12.53 19.12
CA PRO A 248 17.15 13.72 19.80
C PRO A 248 17.55 15.07 19.16
N LYS A 249 18.56 15.08 18.29
CA LYS A 249 18.95 16.25 17.50
C LYS A 249 17.98 16.54 16.35
N ILE A 250 17.26 15.52 15.86
CA ILE A 250 16.23 15.67 14.83
C ILE A 250 15.04 16.37 15.48
N LYS A 251 14.74 17.57 15.00
CA LYS A 251 13.61 18.38 15.50
C LYS A 251 12.37 18.10 14.68
N LEU A 252 11.23 18.16 15.36
CA LEU A 252 9.94 18.13 14.68
C LEU A 252 9.91 19.27 13.65
N SER A 253 9.61 18.96 12.40
CA SER A 253 9.52 19.98 11.35
C SER A 253 8.38 20.98 11.64
N PRO A 254 8.45 22.22 11.16
CA PRO A 254 7.35 23.16 11.31
C PRO A 254 6.03 22.58 10.78
N ARG A 255 4.92 22.95 11.41
CA ARG A 255 3.59 22.71 10.87
C ARG A 255 3.41 23.48 9.56
N ASP A 256 2.81 22.88 8.57
CA ASP A 256 2.51 23.49 7.27
C ASP A 256 1.01 23.52 6.92
N ALA A 257 0.17 23.34 7.91
CA ALA A 257 -1.29 23.51 7.86
C ALA A 257 -1.72 24.57 8.86
N GLU A 258 -2.97 25.02 8.76
CA GLU A 258 -3.57 25.93 9.74
C GLU A 258 -3.58 25.33 11.14
N PRO A 259 -3.57 26.17 12.20
CA PRO A 259 -3.75 25.68 13.56
C PRO A 259 -5.10 24.98 13.73
N TRP A 260 -5.14 23.86 14.47
CA TRP A 260 -6.39 23.15 14.77
C TRP A 260 -7.49 24.03 15.31
N LYS A 261 -7.15 25.01 16.16
CA LYS A 261 -8.11 26.00 16.70
C LYS A 261 -8.84 26.79 15.60
N GLU A 262 -8.21 26.97 14.43
CA GLU A 262 -8.71 27.72 13.27
C GLU A 262 -9.33 26.80 12.21
N ALA A 263 -9.20 25.50 12.37
CA ALA A 263 -9.75 24.52 11.45
C ALA A 263 -11.27 24.66 11.34
N LYS A 264 -11.75 24.71 10.12
CA LYS A 264 -13.17 24.61 9.77
C LYS A 264 -13.59 23.15 9.76
N ASN A 265 -14.88 22.89 9.99
CA ASN A 265 -15.46 21.55 9.87
C ASN A 265 -14.71 20.46 10.65
N LYS A 266 -14.38 20.71 11.93
CA LYS A 266 -13.54 19.83 12.76
C LYS A 266 -14.03 18.38 12.80
N GLU A 267 -15.34 18.15 12.92
CA GLU A 267 -15.92 16.79 12.90
C GLU A 267 -15.62 16.06 11.58
N TRP A 268 -15.64 16.78 10.47
CA TRP A 268 -15.31 16.26 9.16
C TRP A 268 -13.82 15.93 9.06
N GLU A 269 -12.94 16.79 9.56
CA GLU A 269 -11.49 16.53 9.62
C GLU A 269 -11.17 15.33 10.53
N ILE A 270 -11.77 15.24 11.70
CA ILE A 270 -11.62 14.12 12.63
C ILE A 270 -11.99 12.81 11.93
N ARG A 271 -13.16 12.78 11.26
CA ARG A 271 -13.64 11.59 10.54
C ARG A 271 -12.65 11.13 9.46
N HIS A 272 -11.98 12.04 8.78
CA HIS A 272 -10.98 11.66 7.77
C HIS A 272 -9.82 10.86 8.38
N MET A 273 -9.33 11.26 9.55
CA MET A 273 -8.24 10.53 10.20
C MET A 273 -8.74 9.25 10.89
N GLU A 274 -9.98 9.21 11.40
CA GLU A 274 -10.59 7.97 11.89
C GLU A 274 -10.69 6.92 10.78
N VAL A 275 -11.14 7.31 9.59
CA VAL A 275 -11.22 6.42 8.42
C VAL A 275 -9.84 5.98 7.95
N TYR A 276 -8.87 6.90 7.89
CA TYR A 276 -7.50 6.57 7.53
C TYR A 276 -6.90 5.53 8.50
N ALA A 277 -7.06 5.74 9.79
CA ALA A 277 -6.60 4.80 10.82
C ALA A 277 -7.27 3.43 10.69
N ALA A 278 -8.57 3.41 10.40
CA ALA A 278 -9.32 2.18 10.14
C ALA A 278 -8.78 1.42 8.91
N MET A 279 -8.38 2.14 7.85
CA MET A 279 -7.77 1.52 6.66
C MET A 279 -6.40 0.90 6.96
N VAL A 280 -5.57 1.57 7.78
CA VAL A 280 -4.26 1.05 8.21
C VAL A 280 -4.44 -0.17 9.13
N ASP A 281 -5.35 -0.10 10.09
CA ASP A 281 -5.70 -1.22 10.98
C ASP A 281 -6.18 -2.45 10.18
N ARG A 282 -7.08 -2.25 9.20
CA ARG A 282 -7.57 -3.34 8.36
C ARG A 282 -6.46 -4.00 7.53
N LEU A 283 -5.50 -3.22 7.07
CA LEU A 283 -4.30 -3.75 6.42
C LEU A 283 -3.51 -4.66 7.38
N ASP A 284 -3.31 -4.22 8.63
CA ASP A 284 -2.59 -5.01 9.64
C ASP A 284 -3.36 -6.28 10.05
N GLN A 285 -4.70 -6.21 10.19
CA GLN A 285 -5.53 -7.40 10.42
C GLN A 285 -5.36 -8.43 9.28
N GLY A 286 -5.32 -7.96 8.04
CA GLY A 286 -5.08 -8.81 6.88
C GLY A 286 -3.68 -9.41 6.85
N LEU A 287 -2.66 -8.66 7.22
CA LEU A 287 -1.30 -9.18 7.42
C LEU A 287 -1.27 -10.27 8.49
N GLY A 288 -2.08 -10.13 9.54
CA GLY A 288 -2.26 -11.18 10.55
C GLY A 288 -2.74 -12.51 9.97
N LYS A 289 -3.67 -12.47 8.97
CA LYS A 289 -4.12 -13.68 8.24
C LYS A 289 -2.97 -14.33 7.45
N VAL A 290 -2.16 -13.50 6.76
CA VAL A 290 -0.99 -13.96 5.99
C VAL A 290 0.03 -14.64 6.91
N ILE A 291 0.37 -14.02 8.04
CA ILE A 291 1.28 -14.60 9.04
C ILE A 291 0.70 -15.89 9.62
N GLY A 292 -0.58 -15.91 9.97
CA GLY A 292 -1.27 -17.11 10.47
C GLY A 292 -1.24 -18.28 9.48
N ALA A 293 -1.34 -18.01 8.18
CA ALA A 293 -1.19 -19.05 7.15
C ALA A 293 0.24 -19.63 7.12
N LEU A 294 1.25 -18.79 7.23
CA LEU A 294 2.65 -19.23 7.31
C LEU A 294 2.91 -20.07 8.58
N GLU A 295 2.37 -19.66 9.73
CA GLU A 295 2.47 -20.40 11.00
C GLU A 295 1.80 -21.77 10.89
N LYS A 296 0.57 -21.81 10.40
CA LYS A 296 -0.20 -23.05 10.19
C LYS A 296 0.54 -24.03 9.26
N ARG A 297 1.21 -23.50 8.23
CA ARG A 297 2.00 -24.27 7.27
C ARG A 297 3.44 -24.53 7.75
N LYS A 298 3.84 -24.03 8.93
CA LYS A 298 5.21 -24.14 9.48
C LYS A 298 6.27 -23.54 8.54
N MET A 299 5.91 -22.46 7.83
CA MET A 299 6.76 -21.78 6.86
C MET A 299 7.34 -20.47 7.40
N LEU A 300 6.81 -19.92 8.52
CA LEU A 300 7.19 -18.58 9.01
C LEU A 300 8.69 -18.47 9.30
N GLU A 301 9.29 -19.50 9.90
CA GLU A 301 10.73 -19.50 10.23
C GLU A 301 11.63 -19.37 9.01
N ASP A 302 11.19 -19.92 7.86
CA ASP A 302 11.88 -19.93 6.57
C ASP A 302 11.37 -18.86 5.60
N THR A 303 10.71 -17.84 6.10
CA THR A 303 10.14 -16.77 5.27
C THR A 303 10.74 -15.43 5.66
N LEU A 304 11.36 -14.74 4.69
CA LEU A 304 11.69 -13.32 4.78
C LEU A 304 10.45 -12.51 4.47
N ILE A 305 9.93 -11.77 5.45
CA ILE A 305 8.81 -10.83 5.28
C ILE A 305 9.38 -9.42 5.36
N ILE A 306 9.15 -8.60 4.34
CA ILE A 306 9.54 -7.19 4.26
C ILE A 306 8.27 -6.36 4.12
N PHE A 307 8.01 -5.48 5.07
CA PHE A 307 6.95 -4.47 4.99
C PHE A 307 7.56 -3.10 4.64
N ILE A 308 6.97 -2.43 3.66
CA ILE A 308 7.35 -1.08 3.18
C ILE A 308 6.12 -0.27 2.79
N ALA A 309 6.31 1.03 2.52
CA ALA A 309 5.33 1.86 1.83
C ALA A 309 5.93 2.46 0.55
N ASP A 310 5.08 2.75 -0.45
CA ASP A 310 5.56 3.20 -1.77
C ASP A 310 5.93 4.68 -1.83
N ASN A 311 5.41 5.49 -0.94
CA ASN A 311 5.78 6.88 -0.69
C ASN A 311 5.22 7.33 0.66
N GLY A 312 5.62 8.49 1.12
CA GLY A 312 5.03 9.08 2.32
C GLY A 312 3.55 9.42 2.17
N GLY A 313 2.91 9.79 3.27
CA GLY A 313 1.50 10.16 3.33
C GLY A 313 1.15 11.25 2.32
N CYS A 314 -0.09 11.24 1.84
CA CYS A 314 -0.55 11.99 0.68
C CYS A 314 -1.32 13.26 1.08
N ALA A 315 -0.82 14.42 0.65
CA ALA A 315 -1.44 15.72 0.92
C ALA A 315 -2.47 16.15 -0.15
N GLU A 316 -2.79 15.27 -1.12
CA GLU A 316 -3.73 15.60 -2.20
C GLU A 316 -5.12 15.98 -1.67
N GLY A 317 -5.67 17.07 -2.20
CA GLY A 317 -6.96 17.63 -1.77
C GLY A 317 -8.17 16.97 -2.44
N MET A 318 -8.14 15.68 -2.69
CA MET A 318 -9.23 14.96 -3.33
C MET A 318 -10.55 15.14 -2.56
N GLY A 319 -11.58 15.63 -3.24
CA GLY A 319 -12.93 15.79 -2.69
C GLY A 319 -13.08 16.85 -1.61
N ARG A 320 -12.11 17.75 -1.38
CA ARG A 320 -12.06 18.71 -0.26
C ARG A 320 -12.60 20.11 -0.59
N ARG A 321 -13.36 20.27 -1.68
CA ARG A 321 -13.99 21.54 -2.03
C ARG A 321 -15.19 21.81 -1.10
N GLU A 322 -15.48 23.11 -0.87
CA GLU A 322 -16.62 23.55 -0.06
C GLU A 322 -17.95 23.10 -0.65
N GLY A 323 -18.92 22.75 0.20
CA GLY A 323 -20.25 22.30 -0.17
C GLY A 323 -20.32 20.81 -0.55
N ILE A 324 -21.38 20.43 -1.26
CA ILE A 324 -21.60 19.09 -1.83
C ILE A 324 -21.28 19.13 -3.31
N GLN A 325 -20.45 18.20 -3.77
CA GLN A 325 -20.12 17.98 -5.17
C GLN A 325 -20.65 16.60 -5.59
N TYR A 326 -21.42 16.54 -6.65
CA TYR A 326 -21.82 15.27 -7.25
C TYR A 326 -20.93 14.98 -8.45
N GLN A 327 -20.46 13.73 -8.56
CA GLN A 327 -19.60 13.33 -9.68
C GLN A 327 -20.40 13.34 -10.99
N ASP A 328 -21.66 12.97 -10.92
CA ASP A 328 -22.62 13.12 -12.03
C ASP A 328 -24.05 13.12 -11.47
N SER A 329 -24.98 13.80 -12.13
CA SER A 329 -26.39 13.86 -11.79
C SER A 329 -27.31 13.36 -12.91
N ASP A 330 -26.74 12.79 -14.00
CA ASP A 330 -27.52 12.23 -15.09
C ASP A 330 -28.31 10.99 -14.62
N PRO A 331 -29.64 10.95 -14.73
CA PRO A 331 -30.46 9.81 -14.34
C PRO A 331 -30.06 8.49 -15.00
N GLU A 332 -29.53 8.49 -16.22
CA GLU A 332 -29.00 7.30 -16.90
C GLU A 332 -27.82 6.69 -16.15
N ILE A 333 -27.00 7.49 -15.49
CA ILE A 333 -25.84 7.06 -14.72
C ILE A 333 -26.25 6.50 -13.37
N LEU A 334 -27.37 6.93 -12.81
CA LEU A 334 -27.92 6.47 -11.54
C LEU A 334 -28.57 5.08 -11.62
N ARG A 335 -28.57 4.43 -12.78
CA ARG A 335 -29.01 3.03 -12.86
C ARG A 335 -28.00 2.12 -12.19
N PRO A 336 -28.43 1.11 -11.40
CA PRO A 336 -27.53 0.10 -10.86
C PRO A 336 -26.71 -0.58 -11.96
N MET A 337 -25.47 -0.91 -11.63
CA MET A 337 -24.61 -1.73 -12.49
C MET A 337 -25.04 -3.19 -12.36
N LYS A 338 -24.93 -3.97 -13.44
CA LYS A 338 -25.09 -5.42 -13.36
C LYS A 338 -23.92 -6.05 -12.57
N ALA A 339 -24.14 -7.19 -11.95
CA ALA A 339 -23.06 -7.89 -11.27
C ALA A 339 -21.85 -8.17 -12.16
N THR A 340 -22.07 -8.38 -13.47
CA THR A 340 -21.01 -8.67 -14.45
C THR A 340 -20.34 -7.42 -15.04
N ASP A 341 -20.87 -6.21 -14.82
CA ASP A 341 -20.28 -5.00 -15.36
C ASP A 341 -18.90 -4.74 -14.71
N LEU A 342 -17.92 -4.42 -15.54
CA LEU A 342 -16.58 -4.08 -15.07
C LEU A 342 -16.52 -2.63 -14.58
N GLN A 343 -15.92 -2.41 -13.44
CA GLN A 343 -15.58 -1.06 -13.01
C GLN A 343 -14.25 -0.66 -13.65
N MET A 344 -14.28 0.40 -14.47
CA MET A 344 -13.09 0.89 -15.18
C MET A 344 -12.72 2.33 -14.80
N ASP A 345 -13.56 3.00 -14.01
CA ASP A 345 -13.33 4.39 -13.60
C ASP A 345 -12.53 4.46 -12.30
N MET A 346 -11.49 5.29 -12.28
CA MET A 346 -10.73 5.59 -11.06
C MET A 346 -11.62 6.30 -10.03
N ILE A 347 -12.38 7.29 -10.46
CA ILE A 347 -13.42 7.92 -9.67
C ILE A 347 -14.76 7.52 -10.29
N PRO A 348 -15.47 6.56 -9.70
CA PRO A 348 -16.77 6.12 -10.20
C PRO A 348 -17.79 7.27 -10.20
N LYS A 349 -18.69 7.30 -11.16
CA LYS A 349 -19.80 8.24 -11.16
C LYS A 349 -20.89 7.85 -10.16
N ARG A 350 -20.98 6.56 -9.85
CA ARG A 350 -21.95 5.95 -8.93
C ARG A 350 -21.38 4.71 -8.26
N THR A 351 -22.00 4.30 -7.18
CA THR A 351 -21.79 2.97 -6.59
C THR A 351 -22.46 1.88 -7.44
N ARG A 352 -22.21 0.62 -7.14
CA ARG A 352 -22.78 -0.53 -7.85
C ARG A 352 -24.31 -0.52 -7.88
N ASP A 353 -24.95 -0.11 -6.80
CA ASP A 353 -26.41 0.00 -6.64
C ASP A 353 -27.02 1.30 -7.21
N GLY A 354 -26.22 2.14 -7.83
CA GLY A 354 -26.68 3.33 -8.56
C GLY A 354 -26.71 4.63 -7.76
N VAL A 355 -26.18 4.64 -6.52
CA VAL A 355 -26.08 5.87 -5.74
C VAL A 355 -24.97 6.75 -6.33
N VAL A 356 -25.28 8.03 -6.59
CA VAL A 356 -24.32 8.98 -7.17
C VAL A 356 -23.13 9.21 -6.21
N MET A 357 -21.92 9.23 -6.75
CA MET A 357 -20.71 9.54 -6.00
C MET A 357 -20.69 11.00 -5.55
N LYS A 358 -20.38 11.22 -4.26
CA LYS A 358 -20.38 12.54 -3.62
C LYS A 358 -18.98 12.90 -3.11
N GLN A 359 -18.71 14.19 -3.13
CA GLN A 359 -17.51 14.81 -2.58
C GLN A 359 -17.88 16.12 -1.87
N GLY A 360 -16.93 16.74 -1.19
CA GLY A 360 -17.10 18.06 -0.58
C GLY A 360 -17.20 18.03 0.93
N THR A 361 -17.00 19.21 1.53
CA THR A 361 -16.89 19.36 3.00
C THR A 361 -18.19 19.15 3.78
N GLU A 362 -19.33 19.02 3.08
CA GLU A 362 -20.62 18.67 3.68
C GLU A 362 -20.96 17.17 3.53
N VAL A 363 -20.06 16.38 2.96
CA VAL A 363 -20.22 14.93 2.81
C VAL A 363 -19.25 14.21 3.74
N MET A 364 -19.80 13.44 4.69
CA MET A 364 -18.99 12.67 5.64
C MET A 364 -18.33 11.48 4.92
N THR A 365 -17.01 11.31 5.11
CA THR A 365 -16.22 10.25 4.45
C THR A 365 -16.38 8.88 5.11
N GLY A 366 -15.99 7.83 4.41
CA GLY A 366 -15.95 6.44 4.87
C GLY A 366 -16.77 5.47 4.03
N ALA A 367 -17.91 5.92 3.51
CA ALA A 367 -18.87 5.09 2.77
C ALA A 367 -18.51 4.97 1.28
N ALA A 368 -19.06 3.92 0.63
CA ALA A 368 -18.81 3.59 -0.77
C ALA A 368 -19.22 4.68 -1.79
N ASP A 369 -20.16 5.54 -1.42
CA ASP A 369 -20.68 6.65 -2.25
C ASP A 369 -19.93 7.97 -2.03
N THR A 370 -18.78 7.97 -1.33
CA THR A 370 -17.95 9.15 -1.06
C THR A 370 -16.56 9.01 -1.69
N TYR A 371 -15.89 10.14 -1.99
CA TYR A 371 -14.56 10.08 -2.61
C TYR A 371 -13.66 11.22 -2.13
N HIS A 372 -12.93 11.00 -1.02
CA HIS A 372 -12.13 12.01 -0.36
C HIS A 372 -10.70 11.52 -0.09
N GLY A 373 -9.77 12.49 0.03
CA GLY A 373 -8.46 12.32 0.64
C GLY A 373 -8.40 13.02 1.99
N TYR A 374 -7.57 12.55 2.92
CA TYR A 374 -7.47 13.11 4.28
C TYR A 374 -6.76 14.47 4.36
N GLY A 375 -6.06 14.87 3.29
CA GLY A 375 -5.52 16.21 3.11
C GLY A 375 -4.22 16.49 3.86
N ARG A 376 -3.70 17.71 3.64
CA ARG A 376 -2.33 18.10 4.03
C ARG A 376 -2.09 18.07 5.54
N ALA A 377 -3.04 18.52 6.35
CA ALA A 377 -2.84 18.58 7.79
C ALA A 377 -2.60 17.19 8.40
N TRP A 378 -3.40 16.21 8.02
CA TRP A 378 -3.24 14.83 8.46
C TRP A 378 -2.05 14.14 7.80
N ALA A 379 -1.73 14.45 6.53
CA ALA A 379 -0.51 13.98 5.91
C ALA A 379 0.76 14.47 6.64
N ASN A 380 0.72 15.68 7.21
CA ASN A 380 1.81 16.18 8.06
C ASN A 380 1.94 15.40 9.39
N VAL A 381 0.84 14.87 9.92
CA VAL A 381 0.86 13.94 11.06
C VAL A 381 1.48 12.60 10.64
N SER A 382 1.00 12.03 9.52
CA SER A 382 1.47 10.75 8.98
C SER A 382 2.99 10.71 8.74
N ASN A 383 3.56 11.82 8.29
CA ASN A 383 5.00 11.93 7.98
C ASN A 383 5.87 12.41 9.15
N THR A 384 5.34 12.47 10.38
CA THR A 384 6.12 12.87 11.56
C THR A 384 7.43 12.07 11.67
N PRO A 385 8.60 12.72 11.90
CA PRO A 385 8.83 14.13 12.22
C PRO A 385 9.11 14.99 11.00
N PHE A 386 9.06 14.44 9.80
CA PHE A 386 9.50 15.03 8.56
C PHE A 386 8.52 16.08 8.04
N ARG A 387 8.97 16.84 7.06
CA ARG A 387 8.16 17.79 6.29
C ARG A 387 7.88 17.24 4.91
N GLU A 388 6.88 17.78 4.23
CA GLU A 388 6.42 17.42 2.91
C GLU A 388 5.83 15.99 2.85
N TYR A 389 5.51 15.54 1.64
CA TYR A 389 4.59 14.45 1.38
C TYR A 389 4.97 13.72 0.10
N LYS A 390 4.21 12.74 -0.27
CA LYS A 390 4.14 12.18 -1.62
C LYS A 390 4.36 13.28 -2.66
N HIS A 391 5.09 13.01 -3.73
CA HIS A 391 5.57 13.90 -4.80
C HIS A 391 6.83 14.73 -4.48
N TRP A 392 7.19 14.88 -3.21
CA TRP A 392 8.33 15.68 -2.80
C TRP A 392 9.57 14.81 -2.58
N VAL A 393 10.74 15.38 -2.89
CA VAL A 393 12.05 14.76 -2.64
C VAL A 393 12.55 14.95 -1.20
N HIS A 394 11.71 15.48 -0.33
CA HIS A 394 11.97 15.61 1.10
C HIS A 394 11.68 14.30 1.82
N GLU A 395 12.23 14.15 3.03
CA GLU A 395 12.05 12.91 3.84
C GLU A 395 10.58 12.48 3.96
N GLY A 396 9.64 13.42 4.16
CA GLY A 396 8.21 13.08 4.24
C GLY A 396 7.62 12.51 2.94
N GLY A 397 8.30 12.66 1.81
CA GLY A 397 7.89 12.04 0.54
C GLY A 397 8.61 10.73 0.25
N ILE A 398 9.92 10.66 0.53
CA ILE A 398 10.78 9.56 0.08
C ILE A 398 11.20 8.59 1.19
N SER A 399 11.11 8.96 2.47
CA SER A 399 11.45 8.10 3.60
C SER A 399 10.19 7.44 4.14
N THR A 400 10.17 6.11 4.17
CA THR A 400 9.03 5.30 4.63
C THR A 400 9.50 4.19 5.57
N PRO A 401 8.60 3.62 6.39
CA PRO A 401 9.01 2.54 7.28
C PRO A 401 9.44 1.30 6.49
N LEU A 402 10.46 0.61 6.98
CA LEU A 402 10.76 -0.75 6.59
C LEU A 402 10.88 -1.63 7.83
N VAL A 403 10.09 -2.71 7.85
CA VAL A 403 10.19 -3.79 8.83
C VAL A 403 10.60 -5.07 8.10
N ALA A 404 11.72 -5.67 8.49
CA ALA A 404 12.18 -6.95 7.96
C ALA A 404 12.10 -8.02 9.06
N HIS A 405 11.44 -9.13 8.76
CA HIS A 405 11.31 -10.27 9.68
C HIS A 405 11.73 -11.56 8.99
N TRP A 406 12.70 -12.24 9.54
CA TRP A 406 13.16 -13.56 9.07
C TRP A 406 13.83 -14.32 10.22
N PRO A 407 13.09 -15.18 10.92
CA PRO A 407 13.62 -15.85 12.12
C PRO A 407 14.89 -16.66 11.89
N LYS A 408 15.02 -17.37 10.79
CA LYS A 408 16.25 -18.12 10.48
C LYS A 408 17.40 -17.27 9.96
N GLY A 409 17.12 -16.14 9.26
CA GLY A 409 18.15 -15.32 8.64
C GLY A 409 18.65 -14.17 9.49
N ILE A 410 17.76 -13.54 10.29
CA ILE A 410 18.15 -12.43 11.18
C ILE A 410 18.72 -12.99 12.48
N ALA A 411 20.00 -12.70 12.73
CA ALA A 411 20.67 -13.14 13.95
C ALA A 411 19.90 -12.69 15.21
N PRO A 412 19.72 -13.56 16.24
CA PRO A 412 18.91 -13.24 17.42
C PRO A 412 19.28 -11.93 18.13
N LYS A 413 20.57 -11.57 18.15
CA LYS A 413 21.09 -10.33 18.76
C LYS A 413 20.63 -9.06 18.05
N LEU A 414 20.17 -9.15 16.80
CA LEU A 414 19.69 -8.03 15.98
C LEU A 414 18.16 -7.86 16.04
N ARG A 415 17.43 -8.87 16.50
CA ARG A 415 15.98 -8.83 16.56
C ARG A 415 15.47 -7.74 17.49
N GLY A 416 14.47 -7.00 17.06
CA GLY A 416 13.89 -5.85 17.77
C GLY A 416 14.77 -4.59 17.73
N LYS A 417 15.90 -4.62 17.02
CA LYS A 417 16.82 -3.48 16.89
C LYS A 417 16.45 -2.57 15.72
N PHE A 418 17.09 -1.41 15.71
CA PHE A 418 17.08 -0.49 14.58
C PHE A 418 18.32 -0.69 13.71
N GLU A 419 18.12 -0.61 12.40
CA GLU A 419 19.19 -0.48 11.42
C GLU A 419 19.25 0.98 10.96
N HIS A 420 20.40 1.60 11.09
CA HIS A 420 20.60 3.01 10.80
C HIS A 420 21.31 3.27 9.46
N GLN A 421 21.77 2.22 8.78
CA GLN A 421 22.35 2.38 7.46
C GLN A 421 21.26 2.74 6.46
N PRO A 422 21.50 3.75 5.60
CA PRO A 422 20.58 4.06 4.51
C PRO A 422 20.41 2.86 3.58
N ALA A 423 19.15 2.58 3.21
CA ALA A 423 18.80 1.58 2.21
C ALA A 423 17.76 2.15 1.25
N HIS A 424 17.65 1.58 0.07
CA HIS A 424 16.75 2.02 -0.98
C HIS A 424 15.98 0.84 -1.57
N LEU A 425 14.81 1.08 -2.16
CA LEU A 425 14.00 -0.02 -2.73
C LEU A 425 14.74 -0.87 -3.79
N ILE A 426 15.71 -0.30 -4.54
CA ILE A 426 16.48 -1.05 -5.54
C ILE A 426 17.33 -2.14 -4.91
N ASP A 427 17.67 -2.00 -3.62
CA ASP A 427 18.45 -3.00 -2.87
C ASP A 427 17.66 -4.29 -2.63
N LEU A 428 16.31 -4.20 -2.65
CA LEU A 428 15.44 -5.34 -2.35
C LEU A 428 15.54 -6.45 -3.41
N MET A 429 15.68 -6.09 -4.70
CA MET A 429 15.91 -7.11 -5.72
C MET A 429 17.27 -7.81 -5.49
N ALA A 430 18.32 -7.06 -5.23
CA ALA A 430 19.63 -7.64 -4.92
C ALA A 430 19.55 -8.58 -3.71
N THR A 431 18.89 -8.14 -2.64
CA THR A 431 18.64 -8.96 -1.43
C THR A 431 17.87 -10.25 -1.73
N CYS A 432 16.88 -10.21 -2.63
CA CYS A 432 16.11 -11.41 -3.00
C CYS A 432 16.89 -12.38 -3.89
N VAL A 433 17.92 -11.90 -4.59
CA VAL A 433 18.74 -12.72 -5.50
C VAL A 433 19.92 -13.36 -4.77
N ASP A 434 20.45 -12.69 -3.74
CA ASP A 434 21.57 -13.14 -2.92
C ASP A 434 21.16 -14.24 -1.91
#